data_b6f6ca9dad9cd9caf81312734857ce42
#
_entry.id   b6f6ca9dad9cd9caf81312734857ce42
#
_cell.length_a   1.000
_cell.length_b   1.000
_cell.length_c   1.000
_cell.angle_alpha   90.00
_cell.angle_beta   90.00
_cell.angle_gamma   90.00
#
_symmetry.space_group_name_H-M   'P 1'
#
loop_
_entity.id
_entity.type
_entity.pdbx_description
1 polymer ?
#
loop_
_entity_poly.entity_id
_entity_poly.type
_entity_poly.pdbx_seq_one_letter_code
_entity_poly.pdbx_strand_id
1 'polypeptide(L)'
;FHTILTNKDPYWTALQDIYRTSFPIEEQRPVESMERLLAQDAPYRISALLDENGALLGLLTSWEFETFVYIEHFAITPTLRSSGYGAMALKTFMQSLSLPLILEVEPPTDDITRRRIQFYQRNGLILYEYNYFQPPYTSEQKGVVLKLMGSIPENKYFATNVSHTLHREVYGVNF
;
A
#
# COMPACT_ATOMS: atom_id res chain seq x y z
N PHE A 1 -14.04 4.96 -4.46
CA PHE A 1 -13.00 4.16 -5.13
C PHE A 1 -13.49 3.71 -6.50
N HIS A 2 -12.64 3.85 -7.51
CA HIS A 2 -12.84 3.31 -8.85
C HIS A 2 -11.77 2.25 -9.10
N THR A 3 -12.18 1.01 -9.34
CA THR A 3 -11.24 -0.10 -9.56
C THR A 3 -10.68 -0.08 -10.97
N ILE A 4 -9.38 -0.09 -11.11
CA ILE A 4 -8.69 -0.19 -12.38
C ILE A 4 -8.58 -1.65 -12.79
N LEU A 5 -9.17 -1.99 -13.92
CA LEU A 5 -9.17 -3.37 -14.44
C LEU A 5 -8.12 -3.61 -15.52
N THR A 6 -7.72 -2.56 -16.22
CA THR A 6 -6.74 -2.66 -17.32
C THR A 6 -5.96 -1.34 -17.44
N ASN A 7 -4.84 -1.39 -18.15
CA ASN A 7 -4.06 -0.20 -18.53
C ASN A 7 -4.74 0.73 -19.57
N LYS A 8 -5.96 0.39 -20.01
CA LYS A 8 -6.78 1.23 -20.89
C LYS A 8 -7.78 2.09 -20.12
N ASP A 9 -7.80 1.97 -18.78
CA ASP A 9 -8.64 2.81 -17.93
C ASP A 9 -8.27 4.29 -18.09
N PRO A 10 -9.25 5.21 -18.16
CA PRO A 10 -8.99 6.64 -18.35
C PRO A 10 -8.11 7.28 -17.26
N TYR A 11 -8.09 6.70 -16.05
CA TYR A 11 -7.25 7.18 -14.95
C TYR A 11 -5.83 6.58 -14.95
N TRP A 12 -5.54 5.56 -15.76
CA TRP A 12 -4.29 4.80 -15.70
C TRP A 12 -3.04 5.69 -15.79
N THR A 13 -2.96 6.58 -16.77
CA THR A 13 -1.80 7.46 -16.96
C THR A 13 -1.61 8.40 -15.79
N ALA A 14 -2.69 9.04 -15.31
CA ALA A 14 -2.63 9.97 -14.19
C ALA A 14 -2.26 9.26 -12.88
N LEU A 15 -2.72 8.02 -12.68
CA LEU A 15 -2.32 7.19 -11.53
C LEU A 15 -0.83 6.88 -11.55
N GLN A 16 -0.25 6.57 -12.70
CA GLN A 16 1.19 6.34 -12.82
C GLN A 16 2.00 7.59 -12.46
N ASP A 17 1.53 8.79 -12.83
CA ASP A 17 2.22 10.03 -12.48
C ASP A 17 2.19 10.28 -10.96
N ILE A 18 1.04 10.06 -10.30
CA ILE A 18 0.96 10.10 -8.83
C ILE A 18 1.89 9.06 -8.22
N TYR A 19 1.90 7.85 -8.75
CA TYR A 19 2.72 6.74 -8.27
C TYR A 19 4.21 7.08 -8.31
N ARG A 20 4.73 7.46 -9.48
CA ARG A 20 6.15 7.80 -9.68
C ARG A 20 6.60 8.98 -8.81
N THR A 21 5.73 9.95 -8.57
CA THR A 21 6.06 11.15 -7.78
C THR A 21 5.88 10.97 -6.27
N SER A 22 5.22 9.90 -5.84
CA SER A 22 4.89 9.67 -4.42
C SER A 22 5.79 8.67 -3.72
N PHE A 23 6.45 7.78 -4.46
CA PHE A 23 7.26 6.69 -3.88
C PHE A 23 8.70 6.75 -4.40
N PRO A 24 9.71 6.45 -3.55
CA PRO A 24 11.10 6.25 -3.99
C PRO A 24 11.18 5.08 -4.99
N ILE A 25 12.18 5.13 -5.88
CA ILE A 25 12.33 4.10 -6.93
C ILE A 25 12.53 2.69 -6.33
N GLU A 26 13.13 2.60 -5.16
CA GLU A 26 13.36 1.33 -4.44
C GLU A 26 12.06 0.70 -3.94
N GLU A 27 11.02 1.50 -3.74
CA GLU A 27 9.69 1.07 -3.29
C GLU A 27 8.69 0.96 -4.46
N GLN A 28 9.12 1.25 -5.68
CA GLN A 28 8.24 1.17 -6.84
C GLN A 28 8.24 -0.23 -7.48
N ARG A 29 7.05 -0.84 -7.57
CA ARG A 29 6.81 -2.00 -8.44
C ARG A 29 6.89 -1.57 -9.90
N PRO A 30 7.59 -2.29 -10.78
CA PRO A 30 7.58 -2.01 -12.21
C PRO A 30 6.15 -1.98 -12.78
N VAL A 31 5.87 -1.00 -13.65
CA VAL A 31 4.53 -0.83 -14.25
C VAL A 31 4.09 -2.07 -15.01
N GLU A 32 5.01 -2.70 -15.74
CA GLU A 32 4.77 -3.95 -16.47
C GLU A 32 4.37 -5.10 -15.53
N SER A 33 4.86 -5.08 -14.29
CA SER A 33 4.44 -6.03 -13.26
C SER A 33 3.02 -5.74 -12.76
N MET A 34 2.65 -4.47 -12.60
CA MET A 34 1.27 -4.09 -12.27
C MET A 34 0.30 -4.53 -13.37
N GLU A 35 0.64 -4.27 -14.63
CA GLU A 35 -0.19 -4.67 -15.79
C GLU A 35 -0.37 -6.19 -15.87
N ARG A 36 0.69 -6.95 -15.61
CA ARG A 36 0.60 -8.43 -15.56
C ARG A 36 -0.33 -8.90 -14.43
N LEU A 37 -0.23 -8.29 -13.24
CA LEU A 37 -1.08 -8.64 -12.11
C LEU A 37 -2.56 -8.31 -12.38
N LEU A 38 -2.86 -7.19 -13.06
CA LEU A 38 -4.22 -6.87 -13.49
C LEU A 38 -4.76 -7.85 -14.53
N ALA A 39 -3.91 -8.39 -15.40
CA ALA A 39 -4.30 -9.35 -16.43
C ALA A 39 -4.46 -10.78 -15.90
N GLN A 40 -3.94 -11.07 -14.72
CA GLN A 40 -4.05 -12.35 -14.03
C GLN A 40 -5.19 -12.28 -12.98
N ASP A 41 -5.73 -13.42 -12.60
CA ASP A 41 -6.67 -13.50 -11.46
C ASP A 41 -5.91 -13.46 -10.11
N ALA A 42 -5.05 -12.45 -9.97
CA ALA A 42 -4.27 -12.23 -8.78
C ALA A 42 -5.11 -11.51 -7.70
N PRO A 43 -4.82 -11.70 -6.41
CA PRO A 43 -5.48 -10.98 -5.32
C PRO A 43 -5.07 -9.50 -5.25
N TYR A 44 -4.54 -8.94 -6.31
CA TYR A 44 -4.04 -7.58 -6.45
C TYR A 44 -5.10 -6.65 -7.04
N ARG A 45 -5.23 -5.47 -6.45
CA ARG A 45 -6.18 -4.43 -6.88
C ARG A 45 -5.49 -3.07 -6.96
N ILE A 46 -5.84 -2.30 -7.99
CA ILE A 46 -5.50 -0.88 -8.10
C ILE A 46 -6.79 -0.09 -8.06
N SER A 47 -6.84 0.94 -7.23
CA SER A 47 -8.00 1.81 -7.08
C SER A 47 -7.61 3.27 -7.27
N ALA A 48 -8.33 3.98 -8.14
CA ALA A 48 -8.35 5.42 -8.19
C ALA A 48 -9.25 5.97 -7.07
N LEU A 49 -8.75 6.93 -6.33
CA LEU A 49 -9.51 7.68 -5.34
C LEU A 49 -10.11 8.89 -6.05
N LEU A 50 -11.44 8.95 -6.12
CA LEU A 50 -12.14 10.01 -6.83
C LEU A 50 -12.98 10.83 -5.85
N ASP A 51 -13.15 12.12 -6.14
CA ASP A 51 -14.18 12.94 -5.50
C ASP A 51 -15.58 12.66 -6.12
N GLU A 52 -16.60 13.38 -5.65
CA GLU A 52 -17.97 13.26 -6.13
C GLU A 52 -18.15 13.69 -7.60
N ASN A 53 -17.23 14.47 -8.15
CA ASN A 53 -17.24 14.95 -9.53
C ASN A 53 -16.37 14.08 -10.46
N GLY A 54 -15.75 13.01 -9.93
CA GLY A 54 -14.86 12.14 -10.68
C GLY A 54 -13.42 12.67 -10.81
N ALA A 55 -13.05 13.72 -10.09
CA ALA A 55 -11.67 14.20 -10.10
C ALA A 55 -10.75 13.28 -9.28
N LEU A 56 -9.55 13.03 -9.79
CA LEU A 56 -8.59 12.12 -9.21
C LEU A 56 -7.93 12.74 -7.96
N LEU A 57 -8.18 12.13 -6.81
CA LEU A 57 -7.63 12.51 -5.51
C LEU A 57 -6.34 11.77 -5.15
N GLY A 58 -6.16 10.55 -5.68
CA GLY A 58 -5.04 9.70 -5.32
C GLY A 58 -5.18 8.27 -5.81
N LEU A 59 -4.32 7.40 -5.29
CA LEU A 59 -4.33 5.98 -5.59
C LEU A 59 -4.19 5.11 -4.33
N LEU A 60 -4.69 3.88 -4.43
CA LEU A 60 -4.46 2.80 -3.47
C LEU A 60 -4.22 1.51 -4.25
N THR A 61 -3.14 0.79 -3.92
CA THR A 61 -2.95 -0.58 -4.38
C THR A 61 -3.01 -1.52 -3.19
N SER A 62 -3.67 -2.65 -3.35
CA SER A 62 -3.89 -3.61 -2.27
C SER A 62 -3.84 -5.05 -2.74
N TRP A 63 -3.59 -5.94 -1.79
CA TRP A 63 -3.65 -7.39 -1.93
C TRP A 63 -4.65 -7.94 -0.92
N GLU A 64 -5.52 -8.83 -1.36
CA GLU A 64 -6.50 -9.49 -0.50
C GLU A 64 -6.10 -10.97 -0.31
N PHE A 65 -5.61 -11.30 0.90
CA PHE A 65 -5.23 -12.64 1.28
C PHE A 65 -6.32 -13.28 2.15
N GLU A 66 -6.21 -14.58 2.43
CA GLU A 66 -7.20 -15.30 3.24
C GLU A 66 -7.37 -14.75 4.67
N THR A 67 -6.32 -14.19 5.25
CA THR A 67 -6.29 -13.79 6.67
C THR A 67 -6.08 -12.29 6.90
N PHE A 68 -5.74 -11.52 5.88
CA PHE A 68 -5.56 -10.08 5.96
C PHE A 68 -5.64 -9.41 4.58
N VAL A 69 -5.85 -8.11 4.58
CA VAL A 69 -5.67 -7.23 3.42
C VAL A 69 -4.40 -6.43 3.60
N TYR A 70 -3.60 -6.32 2.57
CA TYR A 70 -2.37 -5.54 2.57
C TYR A 70 -2.49 -4.33 1.64
N ILE A 71 -2.25 -3.12 2.16
CA ILE A 71 -2.02 -1.94 1.32
C ILE A 71 -0.54 -1.89 0.96
N GLU A 72 -0.25 -2.03 -0.33
CA GLU A 72 1.11 -1.95 -0.87
C GLU A 72 1.50 -0.48 -1.13
N HIS A 73 0.60 0.29 -1.77
CA HIS A 73 0.82 1.71 -2.03
C HIS A 73 -0.44 2.52 -1.73
N PHE A 74 -0.25 3.66 -1.08
CA PHE A 74 -1.32 4.61 -0.80
C PHE A 74 -0.80 6.03 -0.90
N ALA A 75 -1.34 6.82 -1.83
CA ALA A 75 -0.91 8.19 -2.03
C ALA A 75 -2.08 9.11 -2.39
N ILE A 76 -2.04 10.32 -1.84
CA ILE A 76 -2.89 11.44 -2.26
C ILE A 76 -2.07 12.33 -3.19
N THR A 77 -2.73 12.81 -4.25
CA THR A 77 -2.16 13.78 -5.20
C THR A 77 -1.45 14.90 -4.44
N PRO A 78 -0.19 15.23 -4.77
CA PRO A 78 0.63 16.15 -3.95
C PRO A 78 -0.03 17.47 -3.61
N THR A 79 -0.76 18.07 -4.56
CA THR A 79 -1.47 19.35 -4.39
C THR A 79 -2.68 19.27 -3.45
N LEU A 80 -3.16 18.06 -3.15
CA LEU A 80 -4.32 17.80 -2.30
C LEU A 80 -3.95 17.22 -0.92
N ARG A 81 -2.65 17.11 -0.63
CA ARG A 81 -2.19 16.64 0.70
C ARG A 81 -2.59 17.64 1.78
N SER A 82 -2.70 17.13 3.01
CA SER A 82 -3.12 17.90 4.20
C SER A 82 -4.56 18.45 4.18
N SER A 83 -5.37 18.07 3.18
CA SER A 83 -6.79 18.46 3.07
C SER A 83 -7.77 17.42 3.64
N GLY A 84 -7.27 16.41 4.36
CA GLY A 84 -8.12 15.38 4.97
C GLY A 84 -8.49 14.19 4.08
N TYR A 85 -8.27 14.27 2.77
CA TYR A 85 -8.63 13.20 1.82
C TYR A 85 -7.98 11.86 2.14
N GLY A 86 -6.73 11.86 2.59
CA GLY A 86 -6.04 10.63 2.99
C GLY A 86 -6.72 9.91 4.15
N ALA A 87 -7.10 10.65 5.19
CA ALA A 87 -7.79 10.06 6.34
C ALA A 87 -9.19 9.55 5.96
N MET A 88 -9.92 10.31 5.14
CA MET A 88 -11.23 9.92 4.64
C MET A 88 -11.14 8.64 3.79
N ALA A 89 -10.21 8.58 2.84
CA ALA A 89 -10.00 7.43 1.97
C ALA A 89 -9.60 6.18 2.77
N LEU A 90 -8.61 6.31 3.67
CA LEU A 90 -8.17 5.19 4.51
C LEU A 90 -9.31 4.67 5.38
N LYS A 91 -10.07 5.55 6.04
CA LYS A 91 -11.22 5.17 6.86
C LYS A 91 -12.29 4.45 6.04
N THR A 92 -12.64 4.98 4.86
CA THR A 92 -13.63 4.37 3.97
C THR A 92 -13.15 2.99 3.51
N PHE A 93 -11.87 2.86 3.15
CA PHE A 93 -11.29 1.56 2.78
C PHE A 93 -11.36 0.57 3.94
N MET A 94 -10.89 0.96 5.13
CA MET A 94 -10.94 0.09 6.32
C MET A 94 -12.36 -0.35 6.67
N GLN A 95 -13.36 0.52 6.52
CA GLN A 95 -14.77 0.18 6.77
C GLN A 95 -15.35 -0.83 5.77
N SER A 96 -14.77 -0.95 4.59
CA SER A 96 -15.18 -1.95 3.60
C SER A 96 -14.58 -3.33 3.82
N LEU A 97 -13.61 -3.46 4.73
CA LEU A 97 -12.90 -4.71 4.98
C LEU A 97 -13.57 -5.55 6.07
N SER A 98 -13.58 -6.86 5.87
CA SER A 98 -13.92 -7.85 6.89
C SER A 98 -12.69 -8.48 7.56
N LEU A 99 -11.51 -8.25 7.01
CA LEU A 99 -10.23 -8.79 7.45
C LEU A 99 -9.33 -7.70 8.02
N PRO A 100 -8.34 -8.05 8.86
CA PRO A 100 -7.34 -7.10 9.34
C PRO A 100 -6.60 -6.41 8.18
N LEU A 101 -6.38 -5.10 8.32
CA LEU A 101 -5.54 -4.34 7.41
C LEU A 101 -4.09 -4.35 7.89
N ILE A 102 -3.16 -4.54 6.96
CA ILE A 102 -1.71 -4.44 7.16
C ILE A 102 -1.15 -3.48 6.11
N LEU A 103 -0.11 -2.74 6.49
CA LEU A 103 0.72 -1.95 5.58
C LEU A 103 2.15 -1.86 6.10
N GLU A 104 3.05 -1.43 5.22
CA GLU A 104 4.45 -1.17 5.50
C GLU A 104 4.71 0.33 5.67
N VAL A 105 5.61 0.68 6.56
CA VAL A 105 6.07 2.06 6.78
C VAL A 105 7.57 2.09 7.02
N GLU A 106 8.20 3.18 6.62
CA GLU A 106 9.60 3.45 7.00
C GLU A 106 9.73 3.57 8.52
N PRO A 107 10.87 3.13 9.10
CA PRO A 107 11.17 3.36 10.52
C PRO A 107 11.12 4.85 10.87
N PRO A 108 10.78 5.23 12.13
CA PRO A 108 10.60 6.63 12.54
C PRO A 108 11.94 7.37 12.73
N THR A 109 12.74 7.46 11.68
CA THR A 109 14.10 8.01 11.69
C THR A 109 14.12 9.54 11.59
N ASP A 110 13.13 10.15 10.95
CA ASP A 110 13.02 11.59 10.74
C ASP A 110 11.59 12.11 10.98
N ASP A 111 11.37 13.41 10.78
CA ASP A 111 10.07 14.03 11.03
C ASP A 111 9.00 13.60 10.01
N ILE A 112 9.38 13.27 8.79
CA ILE A 112 8.43 12.86 7.74
C ILE A 112 7.91 11.46 8.06
N THR A 113 8.80 10.53 8.34
CA THR A 113 8.47 9.14 8.68
C THR A 113 7.67 9.07 9.99
N ARG A 114 8.04 9.85 11.02
CA ARG A 114 7.27 9.98 12.25
C ARG A 114 5.85 10.50 12.02
N ARG A 115 5.68 11.55 11.19
CA ARG A 115 4.36 12.09 10.83
C ARG A 115 3.51 11.08 10.08
N ARG A 116 4.12 10.27 9.19
CA ARG A 116 3.44 9.19 8.45
C ARG A 116 2.92 8.12 9.42
N ILE A 117 3.75 7.65 10.33
CA ILE A 117 3.34 6.68 11.38
C ILE A 117 2.20 7.27 12.23
N GLN A 118 2.34 8.53 12.70
CA GLN A 118 1.30 9.20 13.47
C GLN A 118 -0.01 9.36 12.69
N PHE A 119 0.06 9.58 11.38
CA PHE A 119 -1.13 9.62 10.52
C PHE A 119 -1.86 8.28 10.58
N TYR A 120 -1.18 7.17 10.38
CA TYR A 120 -1.77 5.85 10.45
C TYR A 120 -2.29 5.50 11.85
N GLN A 121 -1.55 5.85 12.91
CA GLN A 121 -1.99 5.66 14.30
C GLN A 121 -3.28 6.42 14.63
N ARG A 122 -3.40 7.69 14.19
CA ARG A 122 -4.65 8.47 14.35
C ARG A 122 -5.83 7.88 13.59
N ASN A 123 -5.58 7.07 12.58
CA ASN A 123 -6.60 6.37 11.82
C ASN A 123 -6.81 4.91 12.28
N GLY A 124 -6.29 4.53 13.45
CA GLY A 124 -6.59 3.27 14.11
C GLY A 124 -5.64 2.12 13.81
N LEU A 125 -4.48 2.38 13.16
CA LEU A 125 -3.46 1.36 12.98
C LEU A 125 -2.43 1.39 14.10
N ILE A 126 -1.84 0.25 14.39
CA ILE A 126 -0.85 0.01 15.44
C ILE A 126 0.49 -0.29 14.78
N LEU A 127 1.54 0.42 15.20
CA LEU A 127 2.91 0.13 14.77
C LEU A 127 3.40 -1.15 15.48
N TYR A 128 3.90 -2.12 14.71
CA TYR A 128 4.42 -3.38 15.24
C TYR A 128 5.91 -3.26 15.59
N GLU A 129 6.31 -3.92 16.66
CA GLU A 129 7.72 -4.06 17.04
C GLU A 129 8.47 -5.05 16.13
N TYR A 130 7.75 -5.87 15.37
CA TYR A 130 8.29 -6.87 14.46
C TYR A 130 9.32 -6.25 13.50
N ASN A 131 10.48 -6.89 13.39
CA ASN A 131 11.52 -6.49 12.45
C ASN A 131 11.16 -7.05 11.06
N TYR A 132 10.89 -6.14 10.14
CA TYR A 132 10.47 -6.47 8.79
C TYR A 132 11.48 -5.94 7.77
N PHE A 133 11.71 -6.73 6.74
CA PHE A 133 12.54 -6.37 5.61
C PHE A 133 11.73 -6.59 4.33
N GLN A 134 11.53 -5.53 3.57
CA GLN A 134 10.90 -5.59 2.26
C GLN A 134 11.92 -6.08 1.23
N PRO A 135 11.71 -7.22 0.58
CA PRO A 135 12.54 -7.64 -0.54
C PRO A 135 12.39 -6.67 -1.72
N PRO A 136 13.39 -6.57 -2.61
CA PRO A 136 13.26 -5.75 -3.81
C PRO A 136 12.27 -6.38 -4.81
N TYR A 137 11.59 -5.56 -5.61
CA TYR A 137 10.72 -6.05 -6.71
C TYR A 137 11.52 -6.59 -7.90
N THR A 138 12.77 -6.15 -8.06
CA THR A 138 13.66 -6.58 -9.15
C THR A 138 15.08 -6.77 -8.63
N SER A 139 15.90 -7.53 -9.38
CA SER A 139 17.30 -7.73 -9.03
C SER A 139 18.17 -6.45 -9.06
N GLU A 140 17.67 -5.39 -9.68
CA GLU A 140 18.36 -4.10 -9.79
C GLU A 140 18.09 -3.18 -8.60
N GLN A 141 16.98 -3.44 -7.88
CA GLN A 141 16.62 -2.70 -6.68
C GLN A 141 17.27 -3.29 -5.43
N LYS A 142 17.33 -2.51 -4.37
CA LYS A 142 17.74 -2.98 -3.04
C LYS A 142 16.52 -3.15 -2.16
N GLY A 143 16.53 -4.20 -1.33
CA GLY A 143 15.51 -4.34 -0.30
C GLY A 143 15.63 -3.26 0.77
N VAL A 144 14.53 -2.99 1.47
CA VAL A 144 14.39 -1.88 2.41
C VAL A 144 13.99 -2.41 3.79
N VAL A 145 14.61 -1.85 4.85
CA VAL A 145 14.16 -2.11 6.22
C VAL A 145 12.92 -1.26 6.48
N LEU A 146 11.79 -1.92 6.71
CA LEU A 146 10.53 -1.28 7.02
C LEU A 146 9.97 -1.78 8.36
N LYS A 147 8.84 -1.23 8.76
CA LYS A 147 8.01 -1.69 9.87
C LYS A 147 6.63 -2.06 9.34
N LEU A 148 5.97 -2.99 10.01
CA LEU A 148 4.57 -3.29 9.75
C LEU A 148 3.68 -2.44 10.65
N MET A 149 2.53 -2.04 10.10
CA MET A 149 1.41 -1.51 10.89
C MET A 149 0.16 -2.33 10.60
N GLY A 150 -0.67 -2.52 11.62
CA GLY A 150 -1.90 -3.32 11.47
C GLY A 150 -3.10 -2.72 12.19
N SER A 151 -4.31 -3.07 11.73
CA SER A 151 -5.57 -2.65 12.36
C SER A 151 -5.95 -3.50 13.58
N ILE A 152 -5.16 -4.52 13.92
CA ILE A 152 -5.31 -5.37 15.11
C ILE A 152 -4.02 -5.34 15.93
N PRO A 153 -4.06 -5.67 17.25
CA PRO A 153 -2.88 -5.77 18.08
C PRO A 153 -1.84 -6.75 17.51
N GLU A 154 -0.56 -6.42 17.71
CA GLU A 154 0.53 -7.28 17.29
C GLU A 154 0.46 -8.65 17.96
N ASN A 155 0.61 -9.67 17.12
CA ASN A 155 0.83 -11.04 17.55
C ASN A 155 2.00 -11.60 16.74
N LYS A 156 3.01 -12.16 17.42
CA LYS A 156 4.24 -12.62 16.76
C LYS A 156 3.97 -13.65 15.65
N TYR A 157 3.08 -14.59 15.87
CA TYR A 157 2.74 -15.62 14.86
C TYR A 157 2.05 -14.96 13.65
N PHE A 158 1.13 -14.02 13.90
CA PHE A 158 0.46 -13.28 12.84
C PHE A 158 1.45 -12.43 12.05
N ALA A 159 2.31 -11.66 12.72
CA ALA A 159 3.32 -10.82 12.05
C ALA A 159 4.31 -11.66 11.23
N THR A 160 4.74 -12.83 11.72
CA THR A 160 5.58 -13.76 10.97
C THR A 160 4.84 -14.30 9.73
N ASN A 161 3.58 -14.72 9.88
CA ASN A 161 2.78 -15.19 8.75
C ASN A 161 2.57 -14.10 7.69
N VAL A 162 2.27 -12.87 8.12
CA VAL A 162 2.20 -11.69 7.24
C VAL A 162 3.51 -11.54 6.47
N SER A 163 4.66 -11.49 7.16
CA SER A 163 5.97 -11.35 6.54
C SER A 163 6.23 -12.43 5.48
N HIS A 164 5.99 -13.70 5.79
CA HIS A 164 6.19 -14.80 4.86
C HIS A 164 5.24 -14.72 3.64
N THR A 165 3.98 -14.34 3.88
CA THR A 165 3.00 -14.18 2.80
C THR A 165 3.39 -13.04 1.87
N LEU A 166 3.78 -11.89 2.42
CA LEU A 166 4.23 -10.75 1.61
C LEU A 166 5.48 -11.12 0.79
N HIS A 167 6.48 -11.75 1.41
CA HIS A 167 7.70 -12.16 0.72
C HIS A 167 7.40 -13.08 -0.47
N ARG A 168 6.55 -14.09 -0.27
CA ARG A 168 6.22 -15.07 -1.30
C ARG A 168 5.29 -14.49 -2.38
N GLU A 169 4.17 -13.89 -1.98
CA GLU A 169 3.09 -13.53 -2.92
C GLU A 169 3.30 -12.16 -3.57
N VAL A 170 3.86 -11.20 -2.82
CA VAL A 170 4.05 -9.82 -3.29
C VAL A 170 5.40 -9.65 -3.96
N TYR A 171 6.46 -10.20 -3.35
CA TYR A 171 7.85 -10.01 -3.78
C TYR A 171 8.45 -11.22 -4.50
N GLY A 172 7.77 -12.38 -4.52
CA GLY A 172 8.24 -13.58 -5.23
C GLY A 172 9.47 -14.25 -4.62
N VAL A 173 9.72 -14.03 -3.32
CA VAL A 173 10.88 -14.56 -2.59
C VAL A 173 10.42 -15.73 -1.72
N ASN A 174 11.05 -16.89 -1.91
CA ASN A 174 10.85 -18.06 -1.05
C ASN A 174 12.02 -18.17 -0.06
N PHE A 175 11.71 -18.32 1.23
CA PHE A 175 12.67 -18.62 2.31
C PHE A 175 12.59 -20.08 2.71
#